data_e673a11a006c1c5d8ac807e52e5aba45
#
_entry.id   e673a11a006c1c5d8ac807e52e5aba45
#
_cell.length_a   1.000
_cell.length_b   1.000
_cell.length_c   1.000
_cell.angle_alpha   90.00
_cell.angle_beta   90.00
_cell.angle_gamma   90.00
#
_symmetry.space_group_name_H-M   'P 1'
#
loop_
_entity.id
_entity.type
_entity.pdbx_description
1 polymer ?
#
loop_
_entity_poly.entity_id
_entity_poly.type
_entity_poly.pdbx_seq_one_letter_code
_entity_poly.pdbx_strand_id
1 'polypeptide(L)'
;MSEQNLQRETAIYQAALGLIAQGASPAAMKVQDIAQAAGIGKGTVYEYFSSKEEILRGMALYCFDSEIAHIRARFAVCETLAGLEDAVIGYLGDLAGHRMGTYKVIADNLGGTCLPGGAMECFGALRSLVGETLTRLQAAGEVDPALPADYCAGALLSAAVGGALSFCYLAELSQSAPALPDHLRTLIRRALAPAGKA
;
A
#
# COMPACT_ATOMS: atom_id res chain seq x y z
N MET A 1 -7.19 -13.95 19.94
CA MET A 1 -6.10 -14.75 19.30
C MET A 1 -4.88 -14.66 20.20
N SER A 2 -4.14 -15.75 20.41
CA SER A 2 -2.87 -15.68 21.17
C SER A 2 -1.78 -15.07 20.27
N GLU A 3 -0.80 -14.41 20.88
CA GLU A 3 0.36 -13.82 20.18
C GLU A 3 1.11 -14.87 19.35
N GLN A 4 1.17 -16.10 19.84
CA GLN A 4 1.80 -17.22 19.16
C GLN A 4 1.05 -17.63 17.87
N ASN A 5 -0.28 -17.53 17.85
CA ASN A 5 -1.08 -17.79 16.65
C ASN A 5 -0.81 -16.74 15.59
N LEU A 6 -0.77 -15.45 15.96
CA LEU A 6 -0.48 -14.36 15.05
C LEU A 6 0.92 -14.49 14.42
N GLN A 7 1.92 -14.89 15.22
CA GLN A 7 3.28 -15.14 14.71
C GLN A 7 3.31 -16.28 13.69
N ARG A 8 2.53 -17.34 13.91
CA ARG A 8 2.45 -18.48 12.98
C ARG A 8 1.76 -18.11 11.67
N GLU A 9 0.62 -17.41 11.73
CA GLU A 9 -0.06 -16.92 10.54
C GLU A 9 0.85 -15.99 9.73
N THR A 10 1.54 -15.06 10.38
CA THR A 10 2.51 -14.17 9.75
C THR A 10 3.62 -14.94 9.04
N ALA A 11 4.17 -15.99 9.66
CA ALA A 11 5.20 -16.81 9.05
C ALA A 11 4.70 -17.54 7.79
N ILE A 12 3.44 -17.99 7.79
CA ILE A 12 2.81 -18.63 6.62
C ILE A 12 2.61 -17.60 5.48
N TYR A 13 2.16 -16.38 5.80
CA TYR A 13 2.03 -15.30 4.81
C TYR A 13 3.38 -14.91 4.21
N GLN A 14 4.41 -14.76 5.03
CA GLN A 14 5.77 -14.44 4.57
C GLN A 14 6.36 -15.55 3.68
N ALA A 15 6.09 -16.81 4.01
CA ALA A 15 6.49 -17.94 3.17
C ALA A 15 5.82 -17.90 1.79
N ALA A 16 4.51 -17.64 1.76
CA ALA A 16 3.76 -17.50 0.50
C ALA A 16 4.26 -16.32 -0.34
N LEU A 17 4.51 -15.16 0.28
CA LEU A 17 5.10 -13.98 -0.38
C LEU A 17 6.50 -14.27 -0.93
N GLY A 18 7.32 -15.00 -0.17
CA GLY A 18 8.65 -15.41 -0.61
C GLY A 18 8.62 -16.29 -1.87
N LEU A 19 7.66 -17.22 -1.95
CA LEU A 19 7.45 -18.03 -3.15
C LEU A 19 7.02 -17.19 -4.35
N ILE A 20 6.11 -16.22 -4.16
CA ILE A 20 5.67 -15.28 -5.21
C ILE A 20 6.85 -14.44 -5.71
N ALA A 21 7.66 -13.93 -4.79
CA ALA A 21 8.87 -13.15 -5.13
C ALA A 21 9.89 -13.97 -5.95
N GLN A 22 9.91 -15.29 -5.77
CA GLN A 22 10.71 -16.24 -6.57
C GLN A 22 10.05 -16.64 -7.90
N GLY A 23 8.90 -16.07 -8.24
CA GLY A 23 8.21 -16.30 -9.50
C GLY A 23 7.10 -17.35 -9.45
N ALA A 24 6.74 -17.88 -8.27
CA ALA A 24 5.63 -18.79 -8.16
C ALA A 24 4.29 -18.08 -8.44
N SER A 25 3.45 -18.69 -9.30
CA SER A 25 2.08 -18.20 -9.48
C SER A 25 1.21 -18.60 -8.30
N PRO A 26 0.47 -17.64 -7.66
CA PRO A 26 -0.48 -17.95 -6.59
C PRO A 26 -1.51 -19.01 -6.99
N ALA A 27 -1.97 -19.02 -8.25
CA ALA A 27 -2.92 -20.01 -8.75
C ALA A 27 -2.34 -21.43 -8.75
N ALA A 28 -1.07 -21.58 -9.14
CA ALA A 28 -0.39 -22.88 -9.22
C ALA A 28 0.18 -23.36 -7.87
N MET A 29 0.38 -22.44 -6.92
CA MET A 29 0.97 -22.72 -5.60
C MET A 29 0.08 -23.72 -4.81
N LYS A 30 0.71 -24.69 -4.16
CA LYS A 30 0.04 -25.66 -3.30
C LYS A 30 0.29 -25.32 -1.83
N VAL A 31 -0.64 -25.69 -0.95
CA VAL A 31 -0.47 -25.54 0.51
C VAL A 31 0.79 -26.27 1.00
N GLN A 32 1.17 -27.37 0.34
CA GLN A 32 2.39 -28.11 0.63
C GLN A 32 3.65 -27.26 0.40
N ASP A 33 3.68 -26.47 -0.67
CA ASP A 33 4.82 -25.61 -1.02
C ASP A 33 4.97 -24.48 0.02
N ILE A 34 3.84 -23.90 0.44
CA ILE A 34 3.79 -22.88 1.50
C ILE A 34 4.27 -23.46 2.83
N ALA A 35 3.78 -24.63 3.21
CA ALA A 35 4.17 -25.32 4.43
C ALA A 35 5.68 -25.61 4.47
N GLN A 36 6.23 -26.10 3.37
CA GLN A 36 7.66 -26.35 3.24
C GLN A 36 8.48 -25.06 3.35
N ALA A 37 8.06 -23.99 2.68
CA ALA A 37 8.72 -22.69 2.74
C ALA A 37 8.65 -22.07 4.16
N ALA A 38 7.55 -22.31 4.90
CA ALA A 38 7.38 -21.88 6.28
C ALA A 38 8.10 -22.77 7.30
N GLY A 39 8.70 -23.89 6.88
CA GLY A 39 9.37 -24.84 7.76
C GLY A 39 8.42 -25.61 8.70
N ILE A 40 7.16 -25.82 8.30
CA ILE A 40 6.13 -26.50 9.10
C ILE A 40 5.46 -27.62 8.31
N GLY A 41 4.73 -28.50 9.03
CA GLY A 41 3.94 -29.55 8.40
C GLY A 41 2.69 -29.00 7.70
N LYS A 42 2.26 -29.64 6.60
CA LYS A 42 0.99 -29.30 5.93
C LYS A 42 -0.21 -29.37 6.88
N GLY A 43 -0.22 -30.33 7.81
CA GLY A 43 -1.27 -30.45 8.83
C GLY A 43 -1.35 -29.20 9.70
N THR A 44 -0.19 -28.67 10.12
CA THR A 44 -0.11 -27.46 10.92
C THR A 44 -0.67 -26.23 10.17
N VAL A 45 -0.47 -26.13 8.86
CA VAL A 45 -1.10 -25.04 8.08
C VAL A 45 -2.62 -25.10 8.18
N TYR A 46 -3.20 -26.31 8.10
CA TYR A 46 -4.65 -26.51 8.20
C TYR A 46 -5.23 -26.31 9.61
N GLU A 47 -4.39 -26.18 10.64
CA GLU A 47 -4.81 -25.74 11.97
C GLU A 47 -5.14 -24.23 12.01
N TYR A 48 -4.58 -23.46 11.08
CA TYR A 48 -4.75 -21.99 10.99
C TYR A 48 -5.66 -21.58 9.83
N PHE A 49 -5.64 -22.30 8.71
CA PHE A 49 -6.35 -21.92 7.49
C PHE A 49 -7.12 -23.10 6.91
N SER A 50 -8.37 -22.90 6.58
CA SER A 50 -9.24 -23.94 6.00
C SER A 50 -8.95 -24.20 4.52
N SER A 51 -8.33 -23.24 3.81
CA SER A 51 -8.07 -23.33 2.38
C SER A 51 -6.87 -22.48 1.95
N LYS A 52 -6.36 -22.76 0.74
CA LYS A 52 -5.35 -21.93 0.07
C LYS A 52 -5.86 -20.51 -0.17
N GLU A 53 -7.12 -20.40 -0.56
CA GLU A 53 -7.78 -19.13 -0.84
C GLU A 53 -7.83 -18.24 0.42
N GLU A 54 -8.01 -18.84 1.58
CA GLU A 54 -7.96 -18.12 2.87
C GLU A 54 -6.54 -17.62 3.17
N ILE A 55 -5.51 -18.42 2.93
CA ILE A 55 -4.11 -18.01 3.07
C ILE A 55 -3.82 -16.82 2.14
N LEU A 56 -4.19 -16.91 0.87
CA LEU A 56 -3.93 -15.87 -0.12
C LEU A 56 -4.68 -14.56 0.21
N ARG A 57 -5.90 -14.66 0.72
CA ARG A 57 -6.68 -13.51 1.17
C ARG A 57 -6.05 -12.85 2.39
N GLY A 58 -5.72 -13.63 3.41
CA GLY A 58 -5.06 -13.13 4.63
C GLY A 58 -3.69 -12.53 4.32
N MET A 59 -2.92 -13.15 3.42
CA MET A 59 -1.65 -12.61 2.93
C MET A 59 -1.82 -11.23 2.26
N ALA A 60 -2.86 -11.05 1.45
CA ALA A 60 -3.13 -9.75 0.82
C ALA A 60 -3.45 -8.68 1.88
N LEU A 61 -4.29 -9.00 2.87
CA LEU A 61 -4.58 -8.08 3.99
C LEU A 61 -3.31 -7.75 4.80
N TYR A 62 -2.49 -8.75 5.10
CA TYR A 62 -1.20 -8.56 5.76
C TYR A 62 -0.27 -7.60 4.99
N CYS A 63 -0.25 -7.69 3.64
CA CYS A 63 0.48 -6.74 2.81
C CYS A 63 -0.06 -5.33 2.97
N PHE A 64 -1.38 -5.13 2.93
CA PHE A 64 -2.00 -3.82 3.12
C PHE A 64 -1.67 -3.22 4.49
N ASP A 65 -1.78 -3.99 5.56
CA ASP A 65 -1.45 -3.53 6.92
C ASP A 65 0.01 -3.11 7.03
N SER A 66 0.91 -3.88 6.42
CA SER A 66 2.34 -3.55 6.34
C SER A 66 2.58 -2.25 5.59
N GLU A 67 1.88 -2.01 4.47
CA GLU A 67 2.01 -0.76 3.70
C GLU A 67 1.45 0.43 4.48
N ILE A 68 0.32 0.29 5.16
CA ILE A 68 -0.23 1.34 6.03
C ILE A 68 0.77 1.70 7.14
N ALA A 69 1.44 0.71 7.74
CA ALA A 69 2.47 0.94 8.74
C ALA A 69 3.67 1.73 8.17
N HIS A 70 4.12 1.39 6.95
CA HIS A 70 5.19 2.12 6.27
C HIS A 70 4.78 3.57 5.94
N ILE A 71 3.56 3.79 5.43
CA ILE A 71 3.05 5.12 5.14
C ILE A 71 2.94 5.93 6.44
N ARG A 72 2.42 5.33 7.50
CA ARG A 72 2.31 5.95 8.83
C ARG A 72 3.66 6.43 9.35
N ALA A 73 4.69 5.61 9.28
CA ALA A 73 6.03 5.96 9.72
C ALA A 73 6.59 7.16 8.92
N ARG A 74 6.38 7.20 7.61
CA ARG A 74 6.80 8.32 6.75
C ARG A 74 6.04 9.61 7.06
N PHE A 75 4.72 9.52 7.23
CA PHE A 75 3.87 10.69 7.47
C PHE A 75 4.00 11.25 8.88
N ALA A 76 4.41 10.44 9.84
CA ALA A 76 4.60 10.87 11.24
C ALA A 76 5.65 11.98 11.38
N VAL A 77 6.67 12.00 10.52
CA VAL A 77 7.78 12.95 10.54
C VAL A 77 7.57 14.15 9.59
N CYS A 78 6.47 14.20 8.85
CA CYS A 78 6.19 15.31 7.94
C CYS A 78 5.68 16.53 8.74
N GLU A 79 6.43 17.61 8.74
CA GLU A 79 6.06 18.89 9.37
C GLU A 79 5.65 19.95 8.37
N THR A 80 5.89 19.73 7.07
CA THR A 80 5.60 20.65 5.97
C THR A 80 4.89 19.95 4.83
N LEU A 81 4.19 20.72 3.99
CA LEU A 81 3.59 20.21 2.76
C LEU A 81 4.67 19.63 1.82
N ALA A 82 5.82 20.28 1.72
CA ALA A 82 6.93 19.78 0.91
C ALA A 82 7.45 18.41 1.43
N GLY A 83 7.55 18.24 2.75
CA GLY A 83 7.92 16.98 3.37
C GLY A 83 6.89 15.86 3.08
N LEU A 84 5.60 16.18 3.06
CA LEU A 84 4.54 15.27 2.68
C LEU A 84 4.63 14.88 1.19
N GLU A 85 4.89 15.85 0.30
CA GLU A 85 5.12 15.61 -1.13
C GLU A 85 6.28 14.62 -1.33
N ASP A 86 7.41 14.83 -0.66
CA ASP A 86 8.58 13.94 -0.72
C ASP A 86 8.26 12.55 -0.19
N ALA A 87 7.52 12.46 0.91
CA ALA A 87 7.11 11.19 1.50
C ALA A 87 6.22 10.37 0.56
N VAL A 88 5.26 11.01 -0.11
CA VAL A 88 4.37 10.37 -1.08
C VAL A 88 5.16 9.91 -2.31
N ILE A 89 5.96 10.80 -2.90
CA ILE A 89 6.74 10.49 -4.11
C ILE A 89 7.75 9.37 -3.84
N GLY A 90 8.47 9.46 -2.73
CA GLY A 90 9.43 8.43 -2.32
C GLY A 90 8.76 7.08 -2.08
N TYR A 91 7.59 7.07 -1.41
CA TYR A 91 6.82 5.83 -1.23
C TYR A 91 6.39 5.21 -2.56
N LEU A 92 5.88 6.01 -3.51
CA LEU A 92 5.47 5.53 -4.82
C LEU A 92 6.65 5.00 -5.65
N GLY A 93 7.81 5.65 -5.56
CA GLY A 93 9.03 5.17 -6.19
C GLY A 93 9.50 3.82 -5.64
N ASP A 94 9.51 3.66 -4.32
CA ASP A 94 9.85 2.39 -3.66
C ASP A 94 8.85 1.27 -4.01
N LEU A 95 7.56 1.62 -4.06
CA LEU A 95 6.51 0.69 -4.46
C LEU A 95 6.72 0.20 -5.89
N ALA A 96 6.95 1.10 -6.85
CA ALA A 96 7.17 0.77 -8.24
C ALA A 96 8.46 -0.04 -8.46
N GLY A 97 9.55 0.30 -7.75
CA GLY A 97 10.85 -0.34 -7.95
C GLY A 97 10.96 -1.76 -7.39
N HIS A 98 10.37 -2.04 -6.25
CA HIS A 98 10.67 -3.28 -5.50
C HIS A 98 9.46 -4.15 -5.17
N ARG A 99 8.25 -3.61 -5.14
CA ARG A 99 7.09 -4.31 -4.59
C ARG A 99 5.93 -4.51 -5.56
N MET A 100 5.88 -3.71 -6.63
CA MET A 100 4.77 -3.74 -7.57
C MET A 100 4.61 -5.08 -8.28
N GLY A 101 5.72 -5.75 -8.61
CA GLY A 101 5.68 -7.07 -9.24
C GLY A 101 4.91 -8.08 -8.38
N THR A 102 5.17 -8.10 -7.08
CA THR A 102 4.48 -8.98 -6.11
C THR A 102 3.00 -8.60 -6.00
N TYR A 103 2.68 -7.30 -5.88
CA TYR A 103 1.28 -6.85 -5.78
C TYR A 103 0.49 -7.10 -7.04
N LYS A 104 1.08 -6.89 -8.22
CA LYS A 104 0.45 -7.21 -9.49
C LYS A 104 0.11 -8.69 -9.60
N VAL A 105 1.05 -9.57 -9.26
CA VAL A 105 0.82 -11.02 -9.25
C VAL A 105 -0.29 -11.41 -8.27
N ILE A 106 -0.34 -10.81 -7.08
CA ILE A 106 -1.41 -11.03 -6.10
C ILE A 106 -2.76 -10.56 -6.67
N ALA A 107 -2.83 -9.35 -7.22
CA ALA A 107 -4.05 -8.77 -7.76
C ALA A 107 -4.60 -9.58 -8.94
N ASP A 108 -3.75 -9.98 -9.89
CA ASP A 108 -4.12 -10.75 -11.07
C ASP A 108 -4.68 -12.15 -10.69
N ASN A 109 -4.22 -12.72 -9.58
CA ASN A 109 -4.62 -14.06 -9.15
C ASN A 109 -5.78 -14.09 -8.13
N LEU A 110 -6.14 -12.95 -7.54
CA LEU A 110 -7.32 -12.83 -6.68
C LEU A 110 -8.63 -12.62 -7.48
N GLY A 111 -8.59 -12.83 -8.80
CA GLY A 111 -9.78 -12.92 -9.65
C GLY A 111 -10.40 -11.59 -10.04
N GLY A 112 -9.62 -10.51 -10.13
CA GLY A 112 -10.10 -9.21 -10.65
C GLY A 112 -11.23 -8.56 -9.85
N THR A 113 -11.77 -9.24 -8.85
CA THR A 113 -12.65 -8.67 -7.84
C THR A 113 -11.78 -7.86 -6.91
N CYS A 114 -11.75 -6.64 -7.19
CA CYS A 114 -10.77 -5.64 -6.80
C CYS A 114 -10.39 -5.57 -5.34
N LEU A 115 -11.00 -6.25 -4.41
CA LEU A 115 -10.58 -6.15 -3.02
C LEU A 115 -11.21 -7.27 -2.20
N PRO A 116 -10.41 -8.08 -1.48
CA PRO A 116 -10.93 -9.00 -0.48
C PRO A 116 -11.86 -8.28 0.50
N GLY A 117 -12.85 -8.95 1.06
CA GLY A 117 -13.55 -8.42 2.23
C GLY A 117 -12.53 -7.98 3.27
N GLY A 118 -12.59 -6.75 3.76
CA GLY A 118 -11.56 -6.13 4.60
C GLY A 118 -10.75 -5.04 3.90
N ALA A 119 -10.70 -5.00 2.57
CA ALA A 119 -10.00 -3.91 1.88
C ALA A 119 -10.67 -2.54 2.09
N MET A 120 -11.98 -2.50 2.27
CA MET A 120 -12.68 -1.27 2.65
C MET A 120 -12.23 -0.77 4.03
N GLU A 121 -11.92 -1.66 4.96
CA GLU A 121 -11.36 -1.32 6.27
C GLU A 121 -9.94 -0.78 6.13
N CYS A 122 -9.11 -1.40 5.28
CA CYS A 122 -7.76 -0.91 4.96
C CYS A 122 -7.79 0.48 4.31
N PHE A 123 -8.72 0.72 3.36
CA PHE A 123 -8.93 2.05 2.78
C PHE A 123 -9.42 3.06 3.83
N GLY A 124 -10.28 2.65 4.73
CA GLY A 124 -10.71 3.47 5.87
C GLY A 124 -9.54 3.87 6.75
N ALA A 125 -8.66 2.93 7.11
CA ALA A 125 -7.46 3.19 7.90
C ALA A 125 -6.47 4.12 7.19
N LEU A 126 -6.24 3.93 5.88
CA LEU A 126 -5.41 4.82 5.08
C LEU A 126 -6.00 6.22 5.00
N ARG A 127 -7.31 6.35 4.75
CA ARG A 127 -8.00 7.65 4.73
C ARG A 127 -7.90 8.38 6.06
N SER A 128 -8.06 7.68 7.19
CA SER A 128 -7.91 8.26 8.53
C SER A 128 -6.48 8.77 8.75
N LEU A 129 -5.47 7.97 8.42
CA LEU A 129 -4.07 8.36 8.51
C LEU A 129 -3.74 9.61 7.70
N VAL A 130 -4.23 9.68 6.45
CA VAL A 130 -4.07 10.84 5.58
C VAL A 130 -4.78 12.05 6.18
N GLY A 131 -6.02 11.90 6.66
CA GLY A 131 -6.80 12.97 7.28
C GLY A 131 -6.12 13.54 8.52
N GLU A 132 -5.61 12.70 9.43
CA GLU A 132 -4.87 13.11 10.62
C GLU A 132 -3.63 13.93 10.25
N THR A 133 -2.87 13.47 9.26
CA THR A 133 -1.66 14.16 8.79
C THR A 133 -2.00 15.53 8.20
N LEU A 134 -3.01 15.60 7.32
CA LEU A 134 -3.41 16.86 6.70
C LEU A 134 -4.02 17.84 7.71
N THR A 135 -4.78 17.38 8.70
CA THR A 135 -5.28 18.24 9.79
C THR A 135 -4.14 18.87 10.58
N ARG A 136 -3.09 18.10 10.87
CA ARG A 136 -1.89 18.62 11.53
C ARG A 136 -1.17 19.68 10.68
N LEU A 137 -1.04 19.44 9.37
CA LEU A 137 -0.42 20.39 8.45
C LEU A 137 -1.30 21.64 8.23
N GLN A 138 -2.62 21.52 8.26
CA GLN A 138 -3.53 22.67 8.26
C GLN A 138 -3.33 23.55 9.51
N ALA A 139 -3.23 22.92 10.68
CA ALA A 139 -2.98 23.64 11.92
C ALA A 139 -1.62 24.37 11.92
N ALA A 140 -0.63 23.83 11.18
CA ALA A 140 0.68 24.45 10.98
C ALA A 140 0.70 25.54 9.86
N GLY A 141 -0.40 25.73 9.14
CA GLY A 141 -0.48 26.69 8.01
C GLY A 141 0.26 26.25 6.74
N GLU A 142 0.58 24.96 6.64
CA GLU A 142 1.23 24.34 5.48
C GLU A 142 0.24 23.87 4.42
N VAL A 143 -0.97 23.46 4.85
CA VAL A 143 -2.12 23.18 4.00
C VAL A 143 -3.16 24.27 4.22
N ASP A 144 -3.88 24.65 3.17
CA ASP A 144 -4.89 25.72 3.23
C ASP A 144 -5.99 25.38 4.24
N PRO A 145 -6.14 26.16 5.32
CA PRO A 145 -7.14 25.91 6.36
C PRO A 145 -8.57 26.13 5.88
N ALA A 146 -8.79 26.81 4.75
CA ALA A 146 -10.12 26.99 4.17
C ALA A 146 -10.63 25.76 3.41
N LEU A 147 -9.76 24.79 3.11
CA LEU A 147 -10.15 23.58 2.39
C LEU A 147 -10.83 22.57 3.33
N PRO A 148 -11.95 21.96 2.91
CA PRO A 148 -12.56 20.89 3.68
C PRO A 148 -11.63 19.68 3.87
N ALA A 149 -11.61 19.08 5.06
CA ALA A 149 -10.75 17.94 5.37
C ALA A 149 -10.94 16.75 4.39
N ASP A 150 -12.19 16.47 4.02
CA ASP A 150 -12.52 15.42 3.05
C ASP A 150 -11.98 15.69 1.65
N TYR A 151 -11.99 16.96 1.23
CA TYR A 151 -11.37 17.38 -0.02
C TYR A 151 -9.86 17.15 0.01
N CYS A 152 -9.19 17.58 1.08
CA CYS A 152 -7.74 17.44 1.21
C CYS A 152 -7.32 15.95 1.17
N ALA A 153 -8.01 15.10 1.92
CA ALA A 153 -7.76 13.66 1.92
C ALA A 153 -8.03 13.04 0.55
N GLY A 154 -9.15 13.39 -0.08
CA GLY A 154 -9.51 12.94 -1.41
C GLY A 154 -8.50 13.35 -2.48
N ALA A 155 -8.05 14.61 -2.45
CA ALA A 155 -7.08 15.14 -3.39
C ALA A 155 -5.72 14.41 -3.29
N LEU A 156 -5.20 14.22 -2.07
CA LEU A 156 -3.94 13.50 -1.86
C LEU A 156 -4.04 12.04 -2.26
N LEU A 157 -5.11 11.35 -1.88
CA LEU A 157 -5.32 9.94 -2.26
C LEU A 157 -5.48 9.79 -3.77
N SER A 158 -6.22 10.68 -4.43
CA SER A 158 -6.37 10.66 -5.89
C SER A 158 -5.03 10.89 -6.61
N ALA A 159 -4.23 11.83 -6.12
CA ALA A 159 -2.89 12.08 -6.64
C ALA A 159 -1.99 10.86 -6.44
N ALA A 160 -2.01 10.23 -5.25
CA ALA A 160 -1.22 9.05 -4.94
C ALA A 160 -1.61 7.84 -5.81
N VAL A 161 -2.91 7.56 -5.97
CA VAL A 161 -3.40 6.46 -6.82
C VAL A 161 -3.07 6.71 -8.28
N GLY A 162 -3.32 7.91 -8.80
CA GLY A 162 -2.95 8.28 -10.17
C GLY A 162 -1.43 8.22 -10.40
N GLY A 163 -0.66 8.65 -9.40
CA GLY A 163 0.80 8.51 -9.38
C GLY A 163 1.25 7.06 -9.42
N ALA A 164 0.70 6.20 -8.56
CA ALA A 164 1.00 4.77 -8.54
C ALA A 164 0.75 4.12 -9.90
N LEU A 165 -0.42 4.36 -10.50
CA LEU A 165 -0.75 3.86 -11.84
C LEU A 165 0.24 4.38 -12.89
N SER A 166 0.62 5.66 -12.82
CA SER A 166 1.56 6.26 -13.75
C SER A 166 2.96 5.67 -13.61
N PHE A 167 3.46 5.49 -12.39
CA PHE A 167 4.75 4.84 -12.14
C PHE A 167 4.79 3.39 -12.62
N CYS A 168 3.68 2.66 -12.50
CA CYS A 168 3.65 1.22 -12.76
C CYS A 168 3.36 0.87 -14.22
N TYR A 169 2.52 1.66 -14.90
CA TYR A 169 2.01 1.31 -16.22
C TYR A 169 2.40 2.29 -17.32
N LEU A 170 2.62 3.57 -16.99
CA LEU A 170 2.95 4.58 -18.00
C LEU A 170 4.46 4.81 -18.13
N ALA A 171 5.25 4.41 -17.14
CA ALA A 171 6.71 4.52 -17.20
C ALA A 171 7.30 3.73 -18.40
N GLU A 172 6.70 2.59 -18.74
CA GLU A 172 7.08 1.77 -19.89
C GLU A 172 6.63 2.37 -21.25
N LEU A 173 5.60 3.22 -21.22
CA LEU A 173 4.94 3.76 -22.42
C LEU A 173 5.32 5.21 -22.72
N SER A 174 5.95 5.92 -21.81
CA SER A 174 6.14 7.37 -21.90
C SER A 174 7.58 7.79 -21.70
N GLN A 175 8.08 8.64 -22.63
CA GLN A 175 9.33 9.39 -22.46
C GLN A 175 9.24 10.42 -21.30
N SER A 176 8.08 10.61 -20.70
CA SER A 176 7.81 11.56 -19.62
C SER A 176 8.02 10.97 -18.21
N ALA A 177 8.44 9.71 -18.08
CA ALA A 177 8.67 9.06 -16.78
C ALA A 177 9.59 9.86 -15.83
N PRO A 178 10.68 10.49 -16.30
CA PRO A 178 11.54 11.29 -15.42
C PRO A 178 10.87 12.52 -14.81
N ALA A 179 9.85 13.08 -15.45
CA ALA A 179 9.14 14.28 -14.99
C ALA A 179 7.96 13.97 -14.06
N LEU A 180 7.59 12.70 -13.93
CA LEU A 180 6.41 12.29 -13.15
C LEU A 180 6.47 12.71 -11.67
N PRO A 181 7.60 12.60 -10.95
CA PRO A 181 7.72 13.11 -9.58
C PRO A 181 7.39 14.60 -9.47
N ASP A 182 7.88 15.43 -10.39
CA ASP A 182 7.66 16.88 -10.39
C ASP A 182 6.21 17.22 -10.74
N HIS A 183 5.60 16.50 -11.66
CA HIS A 183 4.18 16.66 -11.98
C HIS A 183 3.31 16.32 -10.77
N LEU A 184 3.62 15.24 -10.06
CA LEU A 184 2.88 14.81 -8.89
C LEU A 184 3.02 15.82 -7.75
N ARG A 185 4.24 16.33 -7.52
CA ARG A 185 4.52 17.41 -6.57
C ARG A 185 3.69 18.67 -6.89
N THR A 186 3.69 19.07 -8.15
CA THR A 186 2.92 20.23 -8.62
C THR A 186 1.41 20.01 -8.40
N LEU A 187 0.90 18.81 -8.67
CA LEU A 187 -0.51 18.49 -8.48
C LEU A 187 -0.91 18.58 -7.00
N ILE A 188 -0.13 17.96 -6.12
CA ILE A 188 -0.38 17.96 -4.66
C ILE A 188 -0.33 19.40 -4.14
N ARG A 189 0.69 20.16 -4.53
CA ARG A 189 0.86 21.55 -4.10
C ARG A 189 -0.29 22.44 -4.53
N ARG A 190 -0.69 22.38 -5.80
CA ARG A 190 -1.83 23.17 -6.31
C ARG A 190 -3.16 22.82 -5.65
N ALA A 191 -3.31 21.56 -5.23
CA ALA A 191 -4.54 21.11 -4.57
C ALA A 191 -4.62 21.51 -3.09
N LEU A 192 -3.47 21.66 -2.40
CA LEU A 192 -3.44 21.74 -0.94
C LEU A 192 -2.76 22.96 -0.37
N ALA A 193 -1.88 23.64 -1.13
CA ALA A 193 -1.14 24.81 -0.61
C ALA A 193 -2.06 26.01 -0.36
N PRO A 194 -1.78 26.82 0.67
CA PRO A 194 -2.46 28.09 0.88
C PRO A 194 -2.33 29.02 -0.32
N ALA A 195 -3.32 29.87 -0.54
CA ALA A 195 -3.30 30.87 -1.60
C ALA A 195 -2.03 31.74 -1.49
N GLY A 196 -1.26 31.80 -2.59
CA GLY A 196 0.04 32.52 -2.65
C GLY A 196 1.28 31.67 -2.36
N LYS A 197 1.14 30.40 -1.98
CA LYS A 197 2.24 29.42 -1.83
C LYS A 197 2.17 28.26 -2.87
N ALA A 198 1.15 28.27 -3.74
CA ALA A 198 0.90 27.23 -4.76
C ALA A 198 1.82 27.38 -5.99
#